data_9a6ab26fe96ce1452a0977f162218ebc
#
_entry.id   9a6ab26fe96ce1452a0977f162218ebc
#
_cell.length_a   1.000
_cell.length_b   1.000
_cell.length_c   1.000
_cell.angle_alpha   90.00
_cell.angle_beta   90.00
_cell.angle_gamma   90.00
#
_symmetry.space_group_name_H-M   'P 1'
#
loop_
_entity.id
_entity.type
_entity.pdbx_description
1 polymer ?
#
loop_
_entity_poly.entity_id
_entity_poly.type
_entity_poly.pdbx_seq_one_letter_code
_entity_poly.pdbx_strand_id
1 'polypeptide(L)'
;MIFFVCAFSLGLWACAAGNKKAEYKNLTSAQFEELIKNPNVQLVDVRTLAEHMEGHIPGSLNINVKDEENFPTAIDSLLNKGQDVAVYCRSGRRSRTAADILVKKGFKVYNLDKGILNWIEEGREIEK
;
A
#
# COMPACT_ATOMS: atom_id res chain seq x y z
N MET A 1 -10.73 31.41 -35.00
CA MET A 1 -9.35 31.09 -35.07
C MET A 1 -8.72 30.69 -33.74
N ILE A 2 -9.00 31.42 -32.77
CA ILE A 2 -8.35 31.22 -31.50
C ILE A 2 -8.70 29.90 -30.87
N PHE A 3 -9.89 29.48 -31.11
CA PHE A 3 -10.39 28.33 -30.41
C PHE A 3 -9.67 27.04 -30.72
N PHE A 4 -9.07 26.92 -31.86
CA PHE A 4 -8.46 25.65 -32.16
C PHE A 4 -7.21 25.41 -31.32
N VAL A 5 -6.65 26.44 -30.76
CA VAL A 5 -5.53 26.31 -29.86
C VAL A 5 -5.94 25.55 -28.61
N CYS A 6 -7.11 25.85 -28.12
CA CYS A 6 -7.60 25.18 -26.94
C CYS A 6 -7.80 23.69 -27.16
N ALA A 7 -8.30 23.34 -28.30
CA ALA A 7 -8.53 21.94 -28.60
C ALA A 7 -7.24 21.17 -28.59
N PHE A 8 -6.22 21.79 -29.10
CA PHE A 8 -4.91 21.16 -29.14
C PHE A 8 -4.38 20.90 -27.74
N SER A 9 -4.49 21.86 -26.87
CA SER A 9 -4.04 21.70 -25.50
C SER A 9 -4.72 20.56 -24.79
N LEU A 10 -6.00 20.48 -24.98
CA LEU A 10 -6.79 19.44 -24.34
C LEU A 10 -6.36 18.07 -24.79
N GLY A 11 -6.10 17.91 -26.06
CA GLY A 11 -5.68 16.64 -26.57
C GLY A 11 -4.40 16.16 -25.94
N LEU A 12 -3.43 17.06 -25.83
CA LEU A 12 -2.16 16.70 -25.25
C LEU A 12 -2.30 16.30 -23.80
N TRP A 13 -3.05 17.07 -23.08
CA TRP A 13 -3.22 16.78 -21.68
C TRP A 13 -3.86 15.43 -21.47
N ALA A 14 -4.86 15.10 -22.24
CA ALA A 14 -5.54 13.83 -22.12
C ALA A 14 -4.60 12.67 -22.38
N CYS A 15 -3.73 12.79 -23.36
CA CYS A 15 -2.78 11.74 -23.64
C CYS A 15 -1.84 11.51 -22.47
N ALA A 16 -1.31 12.58 -21.90
CA ALA A 16 -0.40 12.44 -20.77
C ALA A 16 -1.07 11.73 -19.61
N ALA A 17 -2.30 12.10 -19.32
CA ALA A 17 -3.03 11.48 -18.23
C ALA A 17 -3.28 10.00 -18.50
N GLY A 18 -3.57 9.65 -19.73
CA GLY A 18 -3.87 8.26 -20.08
C GLY A 18 -2.69 7.33 -19.97
N ASN A 19 -1.49 7.87 -19.94
CA ASN A 19 -0.28 7.05 -19.88
C ASN A 19 0.19 6.75 -18.46
N LYS A 20 -0.48 7.30 -17.49
CA LYS A 20 -0.09 7.07 -16.10
C LYS A 20 -0.47 5.70 -15.63
N LYS A 21 0.50 5.03 -14.98
CA LYS A 21 0.23 3.76 -14.34
C LYS A 21 -0.29 4.01 -12.93
N ALA A 22 -1.03 3.04 -12.42
CA ALA A 22 -1.42 3.04 -11.03
C ALA A 22 -0.16 2.96 -10.16
N GLU A 23 -0.10 3.72 -9.10
CA GLU A 23 1.09 3.82 -8.27
C GLU A 23 0.77 3.80 -6.80
N TYR A 24 1.74 3.33 -6.03
CA TYR A 24 1.73 3.45 -4.59
C TYR A 24 3.01 4.18 -4.18
N LYS A 25 3.09 4.60 -2.94
CA LYS A 25 4.24 5.35 -2.46
C LYS A 25 5.07 4.51 -1.50
N ASN A 26 6.39 4.47 -1.73
CA ASN A 26 7.31 3.79 -0.83
C ASN A 26 7.74 4.75 0.27
N LEU A 27 7.70 4.28 1.51
CA LEU A 27 8.07 5.09 2.67
C LEU A 27 9.21 4.43 3.44
N THR A 28 10.04 5.26 4.06
CA THR A 28 11.01 4.78 5.05
C THR A 28 10.27 4.35 6.31
N SER A 29 10.96 3.64 7.19
CA SER A 29 10.35 3.23 8.46
C SER A 29 9.90 4.44 9.27
N ALA A 30 10.68 5.52 9.29
CA ALA A 30 10.31 6.72 10.02
C ALA A 30 9.03 7.36 9.45
N GLN A 31 8.94 7.46 8.13
CA GLN A 31 7.74 8.01 7.48
C GLN A 31 6.53 7.12 7.70
N PHE A 32 6.74 5.82 7.63
CA PHE A 32 5.67 4.85 7.81
C PHE A 32 5.12 4.92 9.24
N GLU A 33 6.01 5.06 10.22
CA GLU A 33 5.60 5.18 11.61
C GLU A 33 4.73 6.41 11.83
N GLU A 34 5.09 7.53 11.21
CA GLU A 34 4.26 8.73 11.32
C GLU A 34 2.89 8.52 10.67
N LEU A 35 2.88 7.90 9.51
CA LEU A 35 1.64 7.67 8.78
C LEU A 35 0.66 6.82 9.59
N ILE A 36 1.14 5.73 10.19
CA ILE A 36 0.24 4.79 10.87
C ILE A 36 -0.27 5.30 12.22
N LYS A 37 0.21 6.45 12.68
CA LYS A 37 -0.38 7.10 13.85
C LYS A 37 -1.78 7.61 13.55
N ASN A 38 -2.09 7.83 12.28
CA ASN A 38 -3.42 8.26 11.86
C ASN A 38 -4.37 7.06 11.95
N PRO A 39 -5.39 7.12 12.82
CA PRO A 39 -6.30 5.97 13.02
C PRO A 39 -7.15 5.65 11.78
N ASN A 40 -7.21 6.56 10.82
CA ASN A 40 -7.96 6.31 9.59
C ASN A 40 -7.14 5.55 8.55
N VAL A 41 -5.85 5.31 8.79
CA VAL A 41 -5.01 4.52 7.90
C VAL A 41 -5.11 3.06 8.32
N GLN A 42 -5.37 2.20 7.36
CA GLN A 42 -5.50 0.76 7.58
C GLN A 42 -4.13 0.11 7.43
N LEU A 43 -3.60 -0.45 8.52
CA LEU A 43 -2.27 -1.05 8.53
C LEU A 43 -2.40 -2.54 8.26
N VAL A 44 -1.75 -3.04 7.20
CA VAL A 44 -1.89 -4.42 6.75
C VAL A 44 -0.54 -5.11 6.63
N ASP A 45 -0.43 -6.25 7.30
CA ASP A 45 0.71 -7.16 7.21
C ASP A 45 0.37 -8.23 6.17
N VAL A 46 1.06 -8.24 5.03
CA VAL A 46 0.74 -9.18 3.96
C VAL A 46 1.59 -10.44 3.99
N ARG A 47 2.27 -10.69 5.11
CA ARG A 47 3.03 -11.92 5.32
C ARG A 47 2.11 -13.07 5.68
N THR A 48 2.70 -14.26 5.86
CA THR A 48 1.93 -15.42 6.33
C THR A 48 1.48 -15.22 7.77
N LEU A 49 0.46 -15.95 8.18
CA LEU A 49 -0.02 -15.90 9.55
C LEU A 49 1.09 -16.28 10.54
N ALA A 50 1.90 -17.30 10.21
CA ALA A 50 2.98 -17.72 11.08
C ALA A 50 3.97 -16.58 11.32
N GLU A 51 4.35 -15.86 10.27
CA GLU A 51 5.25 -14.71 10.40
C GLU A 51 4.62 -13.62 11.27
N HIS A 52 3.35 -13.35 11.05
CA HIS A 52 2.62 -12.33 11.81
C HIS A 52 2.62 -12.66 13.30
N MET A 53 2.41 -13.93 13.63
CA MET A 53 2.36 -14.36 15.02
C MET A 53 3.73 -14.33 15.70
N GLU A 54 4.80 -14.41 14.94
CA GLU A 54 6.15 -14.29 15.48
C GLU A 54 6.51 -12.86 15.89
N GLY A 55 5.82 -11.91 15.30
CA GLY A 55 6.02 -10.49 15.61
C GLY A 55 5.48 -9.64 14.49
N HIS A 56 4.76 -8.58 14.82
CA HIS A 56 4.15 -7.70 13.83
C HIS A 56 4.09 -6.26 14.36
N ILE A 57 3.91 -5.32 13.46
CA ILE A 57 3.73 -3.92 13.86
C ILE A 57 2.39 -3.82 14.57
N PRO A 58 2.35 -3.19 15.76
CA PRO A 58 1.10 -3.13 16.54
C PRO A 58 -0.06 -2.58 15.73
N GLY A 59 -1.20 -3.24 15.86
CA GLY A 59 -2.42 -2.82 15.19
C GLY A 59 -2.55 -3.29 13.75
N SER A 60 -1.59 -4.06 13.23
CA SER A 60 -1.69 -4.51 11.85
C SER A 60 -2.65 -5.69 11.71
N LEU A 61 -3.37 -5.68 10.59
CA LEU A 61 -4.26 -6.74 10.19
C LEU A 61 -3.50 -7.66 9.24
N ASN A 62 -3.55 -8.96 9.48
CA ASN A 62 -2.82 -9.91 8.62
C ASN A 62 -3.69 -10.39 7.47
N ILE A 63 -3.23 -10.14 6.24
CA ILE A 63 -3.88 -10.65 5.03
C ILE A 63 -2.77 -11.17 4.13
N ASN A 64 -2.63 -12.47 4.02
CA ASN A 64 -1.50 -13.11 3.34
C ASN A 64 -1.58 -12.99 1.82
N VAL A 65 -0.66 -12.23 1.21
CA VAL A 65 -0.66 -12.02 -0.24
C VAL A 65 -0.27 -13.27 -1.01
N LYS A 66 0.37 -14.24 -0.36
CA LYS A 66 0.72 -15.51 -1.01
C LYS A 66 -0.50 -16.37 -1.28
N ASP A 67 -1.59 -16.13 -0.57
CA ASP A 67 -2.85 -16.83 -0.82
C ASP A 67 -3.54 -16.09 -1.96
N GLU A 68 -3.07 -16.34 -3.17
CA GLU A 68 -3.49 -15.59 -4.34
C GLU A 68 -4.98 -15.73 -4.63
N GLU A 69 -5.54 -16.86 -4.30
CA GLU A 69 -6.95 -17.12 -4.54
C GLU A 69 -7.84 -16.27 -3.64
N ASN A 70 -7.50 -16.18 -2.37
CA ASN A 70 -8.35 -15.53 -1.38
C ASN A 70 -7.96 -14.08 -1.09
N PHE A 71 -6.76 -13.65 -1.48
CA PHE A 71 -6.29 -12.30 -1.15
C PHE A 71 -7.25 -11.20 -1.64
N PRO A 72 -7.69 -11.22 -2.92
CA PRO A 72 -8.59 -10.16 -3.40
C PRO A 72 -9.91 -10.11 -2.64
N THR A 73 -10.47 -11.28 -2.33
CA THR A 73 -11.74 -11.34 -1.61
C THR A 73 -11.59 -10.84 -0.18
N ALA A 74 -10.48 -11.20 0.45
CA ALA A 74 -10.20 -10.76 1.82
C ALA A 74 -10.09 -9.24 1.89
N ILE A 75 -9.43 -8.63 0.91
CA ILE A 75 -9.34 -7.18 0.82
C ILE A 75 -10.73 -6.56 0.76
N ASP A 76 -11.56 -7.07 -0.12
CA ASP A 76 -12.91 -6.51 -0.29
C ASP A 76 -13.74 -6.64 0.99
N SER A 77 -13.53 -7.72 1.75
CA SER A 77 -14.31 -7.96 2.96
C SER A 77 -13.79 -7.19 4.16
N LEU A 78 -12.48 -7.00 4.25
CA LEU A 78 -11.84 -6.53 5.47
C LEU A 78 -11.42 -5.07 5.46
N LEU A 79 -11.24 -4.49 4.28
CA LEU A 79 -10.76 -3.12 4.17
C LEU A 79 -11.84 -2.16 3.70
N ASN A 80 -11.73 -0.92 4.16
CA ASN A 80 -12.64 0.15 3.79
C ASN A 80 -12.02 0.96 2.66
N LYS A 81 -12.70 1.01 1.51
CA LYS A 81 -12.16 1.70 0.33
C LYS A 81 -12.02 3.21 0.49
N GLY A 82 -12.71 3.77 1.45
CA GLY A 82 -12.58 5.19 1.71
C GLY A 82 -11.36 5.58 2.53
N GLN A 83 -10.56 4.62 2.94
CA GLN A 83 -9.40 4.87 3.81
C GLN A 83 -8.11 4.39 3.16
N ASP A 84 -7.04 5.15 3.40
CA ASP A 84 -5.71 4.80 2.89
C ASP A 84 -5.21 3.50 3.53
N VAL A 85 -4.34 2.80 2.80
CA VAL A 85 -3.76 1.54 3.27
C VAL A 85 -2.25 1.67 3.39
N ALA A 86 -1.73 1.26 4.53
CA ALA A 86 -0.29 1.15 4.76
C ALA A 86 0.03 -0.34 4.80
N VAL A 87 0.88 -0.80 3.90
CA VAL A 87 1.13 -2.23 3.71
C VAL A 87 2.60 -2.55 3.93
N TYR A 88 2.86 -3.72 4.54
CA TYR A 88 4.24 -4.16 4.73
C TYR A 88 4.37 -5.67 4.67
N CYS A 89 5.60 -6.12 4.38
CA CYS A 89 5.95 -7.52 4.48
C CYS A 89 7.30 -7.62 5.19
N ARG A 90 8.06 -8.67 4.91
CA ARG A 90 9.34 -8.87 5.57
C ARG A 90 10.40 -7.88 5.07
N SER A 91 10.59 -7.80 3.76
CA SER A 91 11.66 -6.99 3.15
C SER A 91 11.17 -6.00 2.09
N GLY A 92 9.85 -5.91 1.89
CA GLY A 92 9.25 -4.99 0.92
C GLY A 92 8.84 -5.63 -0.39
N ARG A 93 9.24 -6.86 -0.66
CA ARG A 93 8.99 -7.51 -1.95
C ARG A 93 7.54 -7.94 -2.14
N ARG A 94 7.02 -8.74 -1.20
CA ARG A 94 5.63 -9.20 -1.27
C ARG A 94 4.65 -8.04 -1.16
N SER A 95 5.01 -7.04 -0.36
CA SER A 95 4.13 -5.90 -0.15
C SER A 95 4.03 -5.01 -1.39
N ARG A 96 5.05 -5.00 -2.26
CA ARG A 96 4.92 -4.29 -3.53
C ARG A 96 3.88 -4.96 -4.43
N THR A 97 3.86 -6.29 -4.45
CA THR A 97 2.83 -7.02 -5.19
C THR A 97 1.45 -6.72 -4.61
N ALA A 98 1.33 -6.76 -3.28
CA ALA A 98 0.07 -6.44 -2.63
C ALA A 98 -0.37 -5.01 -2.92
N ALA A 99 0.58 -4.07 -2.91
CA ALA A 99 0.29 -2.67 -3.18
C ALA A 99 -0.28 -2.48 -4.58
N ASP A 100 0.28 -3.17 -5.57
CA ASP A 100 -0.23 -3.10 -6.95
C ASP A 100 -1.69 -3.57 -7.00
N ILE A 101 -2.00 -4.65 -6.32
CA ILE A 101 -3.37 -5.17 -6.30
C ILE A 101 -4.31 -4.17 -5.63
N LEU A 102 -3.88 -3.61 -4.50
CA LEU A 102 -4.70 -2.65 -3.76
C LEU A 102 -4.95 -1.37 -4.56
N VAL A 103 -3.93 -0.87 -5.25
CA VAL A 103 -4.09 0.33 -6.08
C VAL A 103 -5.09 0.07 -7.20
N LYS A 104 -5.02 -1.11 -7.83
CA LYS A 104 -5.95 -1.46 -8.89
C LYS A 104 -7.39 -1.58 -8.38
N LYS A 105 -7.55 -1.87 -7.10
CA LYS A 105 -8.87 -1.93 -6.48
C LYS A 105 -9.38 -0.55 -6.04
N GLY A 106 -8.57 0.49 -6.19
CA GLY A 106 -8.98 1.86 -5.92
C GLY A 106 -8.49 2.44 -4.61
N PHE A 107 -7.63 1.74 -3.88
CA PHE A 107 -7.08 2.26 -2.63
C PHE A 107 -5.90 3.19 -2.89
N LYS A 108 -5.71 4.14 -1.99
CA LYS A 108 -4.48 4.90 -1.93
C LYS A 108 -3.54 4.15 -1.00
N VAL A 109 -2.34 3.82 -1.47
CA VAL A 109 -1.49 2.84 -0.81
C VAL A 109 -0.09 3.36 -0.54
N TYR A 110 0.42 3.04 0.64
CA TYR A 110 1.79 3.34 1.05
C TYR A 110 2.45 2.03 1.44
N ASN A 111 3.67 1.83 0.97
CA ASN A 111 4.43 0.62 1.23
C ASN A 111 5.62 0.91 2.12
N LEU A 112 5.85 0.05 3.11
CA LEU A 112 7.06 0.10 3.93
C LEU A 112 8.20 -0.48 3.09
N ASP A 113 9.01 0.38 2.52
CA ASP A 113 9.96 0.01 1.48
C ASP A 113 10.89 -1.13 1.88
N LYS A 114 11.45 -1.08 3.08
CA LYS A 114 12.41 -2.08 3.54
C LYS A 114 11.82 -3.12 4.49
N GLY A 115 10.52 -3.09 4.68
CA GLY A 115 9.80 -4.10 5.43
C GLY A 115 10.05 -4.08 6.93
N ILE A 116 9.47 -5.09 7.60
CA ILE A 116 9.55 -5.17 9.05
C ILE A 116 10.98 -5.46 9.54
N LEU A 117 11.84 -6.04 8.69
CA LEU A 117 13.23 -6.27 9.08
C LEU A 117 13.93 -4.96 9.42
N ASN A 118 13.77 -3.95 8.57
CA ASN A 118 14.36 -2.65 8.83
C ASN A 118 13.71 -1.97 10.02
N TRP A 119 12.39 -2.13 10.16
CA TRP A 119 11.62 -1.60 11.27
C TRP A 119 12.19 -2.11 12.61
N ILE A 120 12.43 -3.42 12.68
CA ILE A 120 12.99 -4.06 13.88
C ILE A 120 14.42 -3.61 14.11
N GLU A 121 15.20 -3.55 13.05
CA GLU A 121 16.61 -3.15 13.14
C GLU A 121 16.74 -1.75 13.73
N GLU A 122 15.81 -0.87 13.43
CA GLU A 122 15.81 0.48 13.96
C GLU A 122 15.20 0.58 15.36
N GLY A 123 14.83 -0.55 15.94
CA GLY A 123 14.33 -0.58 17.32
C GLY A 123 12.89 -0.11 17.47
N ARG A 124 12.11 -0.11 16.39
CA ARG A 124 10.72 0.32 16.45
C ARG A 124 9.83 -0.78 17.00
N GLU A 125 8.70 -0.39 17.53
CA GLU A 125 7.84 -1.29 18.30
C GLU A 125 7.21 -2.41 17.46
N ILE A 126 7.22 -3.63 18.04
CA ILE A 126 6.46 -4.76 17.49
C ILE A 126 5.76 -5.47 18.65
N GLU A 127 4.75 -6.26 18.31
CA GLU A 127 4.07 -7.10 19.31
C GLU A 127 3.88 -8.49 18.74
N LYS A 128 3.57 -9.44 19.62
CA LYS A 128 3.37 -10.83 19.24
C LYS A 128 1.95 -11.28 19.48
#